data_39eb56f3a988fba6ab0573c987fe9156
#
_entry.id   39eb56f3a988fba6ab0573c987fe9156
#
_cell.length_a   1.000
_cell.length_b   1.000
_cell.length_c   1.000
_cell.angle_alpha   90.00
_cell.angle_beta   90.00
_cell.angle_gamma   90.00
#
_symmetry.space_group_name_H-M   'P 1'
#
loop_
_entity.id
_entity.type
_entity.pdbx_description
1 polymer ?
#
loop_
_entity_poly.entity_id
_entity_poly.type
_entity_poly.pdbx_seq_one_letter_code
_entity_poly.pdbx_strand_id
1 'polypeptide(L)'
;EEYLYSAMEDYKIDIMIESGPNARTVQINLNPFTLVGATTRSGLLTAPMRARFGISSRLQYYSTELLSTIIQRSSDILQVPITLEAAIEIAGRSRGTPRIANALLRRVRDFAQIKGNGKIDIEIAKFGLGHTNQIPCR
;
A
#
# COMPACT_ATOMS: atom_id res chain seq x y z
N GLU A 1 13.69 13.66 -12.52
CA GLU A 1 14.75 12.75 -12.05
C GLU A 1 16.02 13.52 -11.71
N GLU A 2 16.44 14.54 -12.49
CA GLU A 2 17.70 15.28 -12.31
C GLU A 2 17.86 15.88 -10.91
N TYR A 3 16.82 16.47 -10.33
CA TYR A 3 16.87 17.01 -8.96
C TYR A 3 17.19 15.96 -7.89
N LEU A 4 16.78 14.69 -8.13
CA LEU A 4 17.06 13.61 -7.20
C LEU A 4 18.52 13.17 -7.24
N TYR A 5 19.18 13.29 -8.38
CA TYR A 5 20.59 12.91 -8.48
C TYR A 5 21.47 13.80 -7.58
N SER A 6 21.33 15.12 -7.71
CA SER A 6 22.05 16.07 -6.87
C SER A 6 21.73 15.91 -5.38
N ALA A 7 20.43 15.62 -5.08
CA ALA A 7 20.03 15.37 -3.71
C ALA A 7 20.65 14.11 -3.11
N MET A 8 20.81 13.04 -3.90
CA MET A 8 21.34 11.76 -3.44
C MET A 8 22.88 11.77 -3.36
N GLU A 9 23.56 12.51 -4.23
CA GLU A 9 25.03 12.53 -4.30
C GLU A 9 25.63 13.65 -3.44
N ASP A 10 25.10 14.87 -3.58
CA ASP A 10 25.69 16.09 -2.99
C ASP A 10 24.87 16.68 -1.85
N TYR A 11 23.73 16.09 -1.51
CA TYR A 11 22.78 16.63 -0.53
C TYR A 11 22.34 18.06 -0.87
N LYS A 12 22.08 18.32 -2.16
CA LYS A 12 21.70 19.63 -2.67
C LYS A 12 20.53 19.52 -3.62
N ILE A 13 19.64 20.50 -3.59
CA ILE A 13 18.55 20.64 -4.55
C ILE A 13 18.60 22.01 -5.16
N ASP A 14 18.58 22.07 -6.48
CA ASP A 14 18.48 23.31 -7.25
C ASP A 14 17.01 23.59 -7.56
N ILE A 15 16.47 24.70 -7.06
CA ILE A 15 15.09 25.12 -7.28
C ILE A 15 15.10 26.35 -8.19
N MET A 16 14.40 26.28 -9.31
CA MET A 16 14.12 27.44 -10.13
C MET A 16 12.97 28.24 -9.53
N ILE A 17 13.23 29.51 -9.17
CA ILE A 17 12.24 30.39 -8.52
C ILE A 17 11.37 31.10 -9.56
N GLU A 18 11.88 31.40 -10.75
CA GLU A 18 11.13 32.05 -11.82
C GLU A 18 11.40 31.40 -13.17
N SER A 19 10.42 31.48 -14.07
CA SER A 19 10.54 31.04 -15.45
C SER A 19 10.67 32.28 -16.36
N GLY A 20 11.60 32.26 -17.33
CA GLY A 20 11.81 33.34 -18.27
C GLY A 20 13.20 33.95 -18.19
N PRO A 21 13.40 35.16 -18.79
CA PRO A 21 14.73 35.78 -18.88
C PRO A 21 15.35 36.17 -17.53
N ASN A 22 14.56 36.17 -16.45
CA ASN A 22 15.01 36.44 -15.08
C ASN A 22 15.08 35.18 -14.21
N ALA A 23 15.09 33.99 -14.81
CA ALA A 23 15.16 32.74 -14.07
C ALA A 23 16.38 32.71 -13.13
N ARG A 24 16.13 32.49 -11.85
CA ARG A 24 17.15 32.31 -10.82
C ARG A 24 17.05 30.91 -10.24
N THR A 25 18.19 30.24 -10.19
CA THR A 25 18.32 28.97 -9.51
C THR A 25 18.84 29.21 -8.09
N VAL A 26 18.13 28.71 -7.10
CA VAL A 26 18.57 28.72 -5.71
C VAL A 26 18.92 27.32 -5.30
N GLN A 27 20.13 27.13 -4.82
CA GLN A 27 20.63 25.87 -4.31
C GLN A 27 20.32 25.76 -2.82
N ILE A 28 19.62 24.70 -2.43
CA ILE A 28 19.28 24.39 -1.03
C ILE A 28 20.13 23.20 -0.59
N ASN A 29 20.85 23.37 0.51
CA ASN A 29 21.55 22.27 1.16
C ASN A 29 20.57 21.40 1.98
N LEU A 30 20.69 20.09 1.83
CA LEU A 30 19.92 19.11 2.57
C LEU A 30 20.76 18.51 3.71
N ASN A 31 20.12 18.19 4.80
CA ASN A 31 20.76 17.34 5.79
C ASN A 31 20.89 15.90 5.22
N PRO A 32 21.89 15.10 5.66
CA PRO A 32 21.99 13.71 5.27
C PRO A 32 20.67 12.97 5.53
N PHE A 33 20.21 12.22 4.53
CA PHE A 33 18.93 11.50 4.58
C PHE A 33 19.06 10.12 3.92
N THR A 34 18.13 9.25 4.21
CA THR A 34 17.97 7.97 3.52
C THR A 34 16.77 8.05 2.61
N LEU A 35 16.99 7.85 1.30
CA LEU A 35 15.93 7.82 0.31
C LEU A 35 15.36 6.42 0.17
N VAL A 36 14.05 6.30 0.35
CA VAL A 36 13.31 5.06 0.08
C VAL A 36 12.32 5.32 -1.04
N GLY A 37 12.42 4.53 -2.09
CA GLY A 37 11.52 4.60 -3.24
C GLY A 37 10.74 3.31 -3.45
N ALA A 38 9.53 3.40 -3.97
CA ALA A 38 8.73 2.27 -4.39
C ALA A 38 8.10 2.53 -5.75
N THR A 39 8.10 1.54 -6.62
CA THR A 39 7.49 1.61 -7.94
C THR A 39 6.90 0.29 -8.35
N THR A 40 5.81 0.32 -9.10
CA THR A 40 5.25 -0.86 -9.77
C THR A 40 5.91 -1.12 -11.12
N ARG A 41 6.72 -0.18 -11.63
CA ARG A 41 7.33 -0.21 -12.97
C ARG A 41 8.84 -0.01 -12.88
N SER A 42 9.55 -0.96 -12.29
CA SER A 42 11.01 -0.89 -12.15
C SER A 42 11.75 -0.74 -13.49
N GLY A 43 11.17 -1.24 -14.59
CA GLY A 43 11.74 -1.10 -15.93
C GLY A 43 11.72 0.32 -16.49
N LEU A 44 10.91 1.24 -15.93
CA LEU A 44 10.90 2.65 -16.32
C LEU A 44 11.93 3.50 -15.57
N LEU A 45 12.54 2.96 -14.51
CA LEU A 45 13.65 3.63 -13.86
C LEU A 45 14.89 3.57 -14.77
N THR A 46 15.53 4.72 -14.96
CA THR A 46 16.78 4.78 -15.72
C THR A 46 17.88 3.97 -15.04
N ALA A 47 18.83 3.48 -15.81
CA ALA A 47 19.98 2.74 -15.27
C ALA A 47 20.78 3.57 -14.25
N PRO A 48 21.05 4.87 -14.47
CA PRO A 48 21.70 5.73 -13.48
C PRO A 48 20.92 5.84 -12.18
N MET A 49 19.58 5.94 -12.23
CA MET A 49 18.74 6.00 -11.04
C MET A 49 18.82 4.70 -10.24
N ARG A 50 18.71 3.56 -10.91
CA ARG A 50 18.83 2.25 -10.22
C ARG A 50 20.19 2.04 -9.57
N ALA A 51 21.26 2.48 -10.21
CA ALA A 51 22.62 2.36 -9.68
C ALA A 51 22.85 3.16 -8.38
N ARG A 52 22.09 4.24 -8.17
CA ARG A 52 22.17 5.06 -6.96
C ARG A 52 21.46 4.47 -5.75
N PHE A 53 20.51 3.55 -5.95
CA PHE A 53 19.94 2.79 -4.86
C PHE A 53 20.84 1.61 -4.49
N GLY A 54 21.43 1.64 -3.30
CA GLY A 54 22.33 0.58 -2.83
C GLY A 54 21.61 -0.74 -2.56
N ILE A 55 20.31 -0.70 -2.29
CA ILE A 55 19.46 -1.87 -2.02
C ILE A 55 18.25 -1.84 -2.93
N SER A 56 18.05 -2.91 -3.69
CA SER A 56 16.87 -3.11 -4.51
C SER A 56 16.20 -4.43 -4.13
N SER A 57 14.94 -4.35 -3.71
CA SER A 57 14.15 -5.52 -3.32
C SER A 57 12.87 -5.60 -4.12
N ARG A 58 12.53 -6.82 -4.56
CA ARG A 58 11.27 -7.10 -5.23
C ARG A 58 10.27 -7.64 -4.21
N LEU A 59 9.18 -6.93 -4.00
CA LEU A 59 8.09 -7.39 -3.16
C LEU A 59 7.24 -8.42 -3.91
N GLN A 60 6.88 -9.50 -3.22
CA GLN A 60 5.98 -10.54 -3.72
C GLN A 60 4.61 -10.40 -3.08
N TYR A 61 3.62 -11.08 -3.65
CA TYR A 61 2.32 -11.19 -3.03
C TYR A 61 2.40 -11.97 -1.71
N TYR A 62 1.57 -11.59 -0.77
CA TYR A 62 1.46 -12.27 0.52
C TYR A 62 0.74 -13.62 0.36
N SER A 63 1.16 -14.61 1.14
CA SER A 63 0.43 -15.87 1.25
C SER A 63 -0.89 -15.68 2.00
N THR A 64 -1.81 -16.63 1.84
CA THR A 64 -3.11 -16.59 2.52
C THR A 64 -2.96 -16.62 4.05
N GLU A 65 -1.98 -17.35 4.57
CA GLU A 65 -1.71 -17.45 6.01
C GLU A 65 -1.26 -16.10 6.57
N LEU A 66 -0.31 -15.45 5.91
CA LEU A 66 0.15 -14.11 6.32
C LEU A 66 -0.96 -13.07 6.23
N LEU A 67 -1.78 -13.12 5.17
CA LEU A 67 -2.93 -12.22 5.05
C LEU A 67 -3.99 -12.48 6.13
N SER A 68 -4.24 -13.74 6.51
CA SER A 68 -5.17 -14.03 7.60
C SER A 68 -4.70 -13.45 8.93
N THR A 69 -3.40 -13.51 9.21
CA THR A 69 -2.81 -12.85 10.40
C THR A 69 -2.96 -11.33 10.36
N ILE A 70 -2.76 -10.71 9.18
CA ILE A 70 -2.99 -9.27 9.00
C ILE A 70 -4.46 -8.91 9.22
N ILE A 71 -5.39 -9.72 8.72
CA ILE A 71 -6.83 -9.52 8.88
C ILE A 71 -7.23 -9.62 10.35
N GLN A 72 -6.75 -10.62 11.08
CA GLN A 72 -7.00 -10.77 12.51
C GLN A 72 -6.52 -9.54 13.29
N ARG A 73 -5.27 -9.11 13.08
CA ARG A 73 -4.76 -7.88 13.69
C ARG A 73 -5.61 -6.65 13.33
N SER A 74 -6.03 -6.54 12.10
CA SER A 74 -6.86 -5.42 11.65
C SER A 74 -8.26 -5.47 12.28
N SER A 75 -8.82 -6.67 12.48
CA SER A 75 -10.11 -6.84 13.16
C SER A 75 -10.05 -6.44 14.64
N ASP A 76 -8.94 -6.77 15.32
CA ASP A 76 -8.70 -6.34 16.71
C ASP A 76 -8.64 -4.81 16.82
N ILE A 77 -7.93 -4.15 15.90
CA ILE A 77 -7.86 -2.68 15.84
C ILE A 77 -9.25 -2.05 15.58
N LEU A 78 -10.05 -2.70 14.74
CA LEU A 78 -11.42 -2.27 14.43
C LEU A 78 -12.43 -2.67 15.53
N GLN A 79 -12.00 -3.43 16.55
CA GLN A 79 -12.82 -3.96 17.64
C GLN A 79 -14.00 -4.81 17.14
N VAL A 80 -13.78 -5.61 16.11
CA VAL A 80 -14.78 -6.51 15.53
C VAL A 80 -14.29 -7.95 15.65
N PRO A 81 -14.95 -8.80 16.44
CA PRO A 81 -14.56 -10.20 16.57
C PRO A 81 -14.67 -10.93 15.23
N ILE A 82 -13.63 -11.67 14.85
CA ILE A 82 -13.58 -12.48 13.62
C ILE A 82 -13.16 -13.91 13.95
N THR A 83 -13.76 -14.90 13.28
CA THR A 83 -13.30 -16.28 13.37
C THR A 83 -12.11 -16.50 12.44
N LEU A 84 -11.23 -17.46 12.77
CA LEU A 84 -10.08 -17.81 11.94
C LEU A 84 -10.49 -18.21 10.52
N GLU A 85 -11.56 -19.00 10.41
CA GLU A 85 -12.11 -19.46 9.13
C GLU A 85 -12.57 -18.29 8.25
N ALA A 86 -13.23 -17.29 8.84
CA ALA A 86 -13.63 -16.08 8.15
C ALA A 86 -12.42 -15.24 7.70
N ALA A 87 -11.38 -15.15 8.53
CA ALA A 87 -10.15 -14.46 8.19
C ALA A 87 -9.43 -15.14 7.00
N ILE A 88 -9.38 -16.46 6.97
CA ILE A 88 -8.81 -17.24 5.85
C ILE A 88 -9.63 -17.04 4.57
N GLU A 89 -10.96 -17.04 4.65
CA GLU A 89 -11.84 -16.80 3.49
C GLU A 89 -11.62 -15.42 2.89
N ILE A 90 -11.55 -14.38 3.73
CA ILE A 90 -11.24 -13.01 3.27
C ILE A 90 -9.83 -12.95 2.66
N ALA A 91 -8.85 -13.59 3.30
CA ALA A 91 -7.47 -13.64 2.82
C ALA A 91 -7.37 -14.29 1.43
N GLY A 92 -8.06 -15.41 1.22
CA GLY A 92 -8.08 -16.12 -0.06
C GLY A 92 -8.60 -15.26 -1.22
N ARG A 93 -9.55 -14.36 -0.94
CA ARG A 93 -10.11 -13.44 -1.97
C ARG A 93 -9.33 -12.13 -2.11
N SER A 94 -8.29 -11.92 -1.32
CA SER A 94 -7.52 -10.67 -1.29
C SER A 94 -6.41 -10.59 -2.35
N ARG A 95 -6.27 -11.61 -3.18
CA ARG A 95 -5.27 -11.66 -4.27
C ARG A 95 -3.85 -11.33 -3.81
N GLY A 96 -3.45 -11.78 -2.64
CA GLY A 96 -2.11 -11.55 -2.09
C GLY A 96 -1.81 -10.11 -1.65
N THR A 97 -2.83 -9.24 -1.53
CA THR A 97 -2.62 -7.80 -1.29
C THR A 97 -3.27 -7.35 0.03
N PRO A 98 -2.49 -6.88 1.02
CA PRO A 98 -3.02 -6.41 2.32
C PRO A 98 -4.04 -5.27 2.19
N ARG A 99 -3.85 -4.37 1.23
CA ARG A 99 -4.80 -3.28 0.97
C ARG A 99 -6.18 -3.81 0.59
N ILE A 100 -6.23 -4.84 -0.28
CA ILE A 100 -7.50 -5.48 -0.68
C ILE A 100 -8.07 -6.24 0.50
N ALA A 101 -7.26 -6.99 1.26
CA ALA A 101 -7.68 -7.70 2.45
C ALA A 101 -8.38 -6.79 3.46
N ASN A 102 -7.77 -5.64 3.77
CA ASN A 102 -8.35 -4.66 4.68
C ASN A 102 -9.62 -3.99 4.11
N ALA A 103 -9.71 -3.79 2.81
CA ALA A 103 -10.92 -3.26 2.18
C ALA A 103 -12.08 -4.27 2.26
N LEU A 104 -11.80 -5.55 2.01
CA LEU A 104 -12.79 -6.63 2.15
C LEU A 104 -13.21 -6.81 3.61
N LEU A 105 -12.28 -6.77 4.57
CA LEU A 105 -12.59 -6.85 6.00
C LEU A 105 -13.55 -5.74 6.43
N ARG A 106 -13.30 -4.49 6.06
CA ARG A 106 -14.20 -3.37 6.38
C ARG A 106 -15.59 -3.57 5.82
N ARG A 107 -15.68 -4.07 4.59
CA ARG A 107 -16.97 -4.35 3.96
C ARG A 107 -17.73 -5.48 4.69
N VAL A 108 -17.05 -6.58 5.00
CA VAL A 108 -17.66 -7.69 5.73
C VAL A 108 -18.09 -7.27 7.14
N ARG A 109 -17.31 -6.40 7.81
CA ARG A 109 -17.68 -5.78 9.07
C ARG A 109 -19.02 -5.03 8.96
N ASP A 110 -19.19 -4.21 7.93
CA ASP A 110 -20.42 -3.44 7.74
C ASP A 110 -21.64 -4.37 7.59
N PHE A 111 -21.47 -5.51 6.90
CA PHE A 111 -22.50 -6.55 6.85
C PHE A 111 -22.75 -7.21 8.20
N ALA A 112 -21.70 -7.51 8.97
CA ALA A 112 -21.82 -8.08 10.30
C ALA A 112 -22.59 -7.18 11.26
N GLN A 113 -22.41 -5.86 11.15
CA GLN A 113 -23.11 -4.87 11.95
C GLN A 113 -24.60 -4.72 11.56
N ILE A 114 -24.93 -4.83 10.28
CA ILE A 114 -26.29 -4.61 9.78
C ILE A 114 -27.14 -5.88 9.85
N LYS A 115 -26.58 -7.04 9.47
CA LYS A 115 -27.30 -8.32 9.34
C LYS A 115 -26.94 -9.35 10.36
N GLY A 116 -25.88 -9.14 11.12
CA GLY A 116 -25.39 -10.04 12.16
C GLY A 116 -25.43 -9.42 13.55
N ASN A 117 -24.72 -10.04 14.46
CA ASN A 117 -24.57 -9.61 15.85
C ASN A 117 -23.26 -8.80 16.09
N GLY A 118 -22.66 -8.25 15.03
CA GLY A 118 -21.39 -7.54 15.09
C GLY A 118 -20.15 -8.45 15.07
N LYS A 119 -20.32 -9.78 14.95
CA LYS A 119 -19.22 -10.73 14.82
C LYS A 119 -19.11 -11.22 13.37
N ILE A 120 -17.89 -11.35 12.88
CA ILE A 120 -17.60 -11.88 11.55
C ILE A 120 -17.36 -13.40 11.68
N ASP A 121 -18.33 -14.19 11.29
CA ASP A 121 -18.22 -15.63 11.09
C ASP A 121 -18.07 -15.96 9.60
N ILE A 122 -17.90 -17.25 9.28
CA ILE A 122 -17.72 -17.73 7.91
C ILE A 122 -18.94 -17.43 7.01
N GLU A 123 -20.16 -17.44 7.55
CA GLU A 123 -21.38 -17.19 6.80
C GLU A 123 -21.49 -15.72 6.41
N ILE A 124 -21.27 -14.82 7.36
CA ILE A 124 -21.20 -13.37 7.14
C ILE A 124 -20.07 -13.03 6.17
N ALA A 125 -18.91 -13.68 6.31
CA ALA A 125 -17.79 -13.45 5.38
C ALA A 125 -18.17 -13.85 3.95
N LYS A 126 -18.71 -15.04 3.74
CA LYS A 126 -19.16 -15.51 2.41
C LYS A 126 -20.25 -14.62 1.83
N PHE A 127 -21.22 -14.22 2.64
CA PHE A 127 -22.28 -13.31 2.20
C PHE A 127 -21.74 -11.96 1.77
N GLY A 128 -20.93 -11.29 2.60
CA GLY A 128 -20.33 -9.99 2.29
C GLY A 128 -19.40 -10.02 1.08
N LEU A 129 -18.69 -11.14 0.87
CA LEU A 129 -17.81 -11.35 -0.27
C LEU A 129 -18.57 -11.74 -1.55
N GLY A 130 -19.70 -12.44 -1.45
CA GLY A 130 -20.54 -12.83 -2.60
C GLY A 130 -21.13 -11.63 -3.34
N HIS A 131 -21.41 -10.54 -2.66
CA HIS A 131 -21.90 -9.28 -3.24
C HIS A 131 -20.80 -8.42 -3.87
N THR A 132 -19.54 -8.89 -3.91
CA THR A 132 -18.39 -8.14 -4.43
C THR A 132 -18.35 -8.09 -5.95
N ASN A 133 -19.07 -8.97 -6.64
CA ASN A 133 -19.09 -9.02 -8.12
C ASN A 133 -19.92 -7.89 -8.78
N GLN A 134 -20.54 -6.99 -8.03
CA GLN A 134 -21.43 -5.97 -8.56
C GLN A 134 -20.98 -4.50 -8.40
N ILE A 135 -19.75 -4.25 -7.95
CA ILE A 135 -19.25 -2.87 -7.89
C ILE A 135 -18.10 -2.71 -8.89
N PRO A 136 -18.28 -1.94 -9.97
CA PRO A 136 -17.17 -1.54 -10.82
C PRO A 136 -16.19 -0.67 -10.00
N CYS A 137 -14.89 -0.96 -10.10
CA CYS A 137 -13.85 -0.07 -9.60
C CYS A 137 -13.99 1.29 -10.29
N ARG A 138 -14.33 2.33 -9.55
CA ARG A 138 -14.11 3.71 -9.95
C ARG A 138 -12.73 4.15 -9.51
#